data_999828d4f1131dad6dace50f4cbd2e2f
#
_entry.id   999828d4f1131dad6dace50f4cbd2e2f
#
_cell.length_a   1.000
_cell.length_b   1.000
_cell.length_c   1.000
_cell.angle_alpha   90.00
_cell.angle_beta   90.00
_cell.angle_gamma   90.00
#
_symmetry.space_group_name_H-M   'P 1'
#
loop_
_entity.id
_entity.type
_entity.pdbx_description
1 polymer ?
#
loop_
_entity_poly.entity_id
_entity_poly.type
_entity_poly.pdbx_seq_one_letter_code
_entity_poly.pdbx_strand_id
1 'polypeptide(L)'
;GPDARSPICLPESGAVFQQSLERNLKGIRIAWSPDLGGLPVDSRVTETLEKQREVFEDLGCIVEEGFPDFTDADEIFKTFRAWYFELKLASLLPEHREKMKETVIWNIESGIKLSGPELGRAEVKRTALFHRVREFMKDYDFLALPVSQVPPFSLEQEYVSEINGMKM
;
A
#
# COMPACT_ATOMS: atom_id res chain seq x y z
N GLY A 1 7.62 -9.30 -19.88
CA GLY A 1 8.52 -8.95 -20.97
C GLY A 1 7.99 -7.79 -21.80
N PRO A 2 8.77 -7.25 -22.72
CA PRO A 2 8.37 -6.11 -23.55
C PRO A 2 7.17 -6.48 -24.44
N ASP A 3 6.19 -5.58 -24.50
CA ASP A 3 4.99 -5.73 -25.34
C ASP A 3 4.61 -4.36 -25.91
N ALA A 4 4.67 -4.20 -27.24
CA ALA A 4 4.37 -2.94 -27.91
C ALA A 4 2.92 -2.46 -27.74
N ARG A 5 2.00 -3.31 -27.28
CA ARG A 5 0.61 -2.95 -26.98
C ARG A 5 0.43 -2.23 -25.64
N SER A 6 1.45 -2.26 -24.78
CA SER A 6 1.40 -1.61 -23.47
C SER A 6 2.54 -0.59 -23.33
N PRO A 7 2.23 0.72 -23.20
CA PRO A 7 3.24 1.76 -23.06
C PRO A 7 4.00 1.71 -21.72
N ILE A 8 3.50 0.92 -20.75
CA ILE A 8 4.06 0.81 -19.40
C ILE A 8 4.62 -0.59 -19.13
N CYS A 9 4.84 -1.43 -20.15
CA CYS A 9 5.47 -2.72 -19.96
C CYS A 9 6.94 -2.56 -19.58
N LEU A 10 7.44 -3.48 -18.76
CA LEU A 10 8.85 -3.51 -18.38
C LEU A 10 9.68 -4.05 -19.57
N PRO A 11 10.84 -3.46 -19.86
CA PRO A 11 11.70 -3.89 -20.97
C PRO A 11 12.44 -5.21 -20.67
N GLU A 12 12.49 -5.63 -19.40
CA GLU A 12 13.19 -6.83 -18.97
C GLU A 12 12.53 -8.10 -19.51
N SER A 13 13.33 -9.04 -19.93
CA SER A 13 12.86 -10.38 -20.30
C SER A 13 12.26 -11.12 -19.11
N GLY A 14 11.20 -11.91 -19.34
CA GLY A 14 10.64 -12.81 -18.33
C GLY A 14 11.65 -13.84 -17.77
N ALA A 15 12.80 -14.04 -18.43
CA ALA A 15 13.86 -14.91 -17.92
C ALA A 15 14.44 -14.45 -16.56
N VAL A 16 14.28 -13.17 -16.18
CA VAL A 16 14.67 -12.68 -14.87
C VAL A 16 13.95 -13.45 -13.73
N PHE A 17 12.71 -13.88 -13.95
CA PHE A 17 11.93 -14.64 -12.99
C PHE A 17 12.25 -16.14 -12.94
N GLN A 18 13.16 -16.62 -13.80
CA GLN A 18 13.61 -18.01 -13.83
C GLN A 18 14.96 -18.21 -13.11
N GLN A 19 15.54 -17.13 -12.58
CA GLN A 19 16.78 -17.20 -11.82
C GLN A 19 16.54 -17.94 -10.50
N SER A 20 17.62 -18.61 -9.98
CA SER A 20 17.56 -19.23 -8.65
C SER A 20 17.22 -18.20 -7.58
N LEU A 21 16.34 -18.60 -6.65
CA LEU A 21 16.02 -17.81 -5.45
C LEU A 21 17.03 -18.06 -4.30
N GLU A 22 17.92 -19.04 -4.46
CA GLU A 22 18.95 -19.32 -3.48
C GLU A 22 19.96 -18.19 -3.46
N ARG A 23 20.10 -17.54 -2.30
CA ARG A 23 21.03 -16.44 -2.09
C ARG A 23 21.45 -16.34 -0.63
N ASN A 24 22.63 -15.83 -0.39
CA ASN A 24 23.08 -15.47 0.95
C ASN A 24 22.36 -14.18 1.38
N LEU A 25 21.68 -14.23 2.54
CA LEU A 25 20.97 -13.09 3.11
C LEU A 25 21.78 -12.32 4.15
N LYS A 26 23.02 -12.77 4.44
CA LYS A 26 23.90 -12.12 5.42
C LYS A 26 24.20 -10.67 5.04
N GLY A 27 23.87 -9.75 5.97
CA GLY A 27 24.10 -8.33 5.80
C GLY A 27 23.00 -7.58 5.02
N ILE A 28 21.97 -8.27 4.55
CA ILE A 28 20.74 -7.62 4.00
C ILE A 28 20.12 -6.76 5.10
N ARG A 29 19.86 -5.50 4.80
CA ARG A 29 19.28 -4.55 5.75
C ARG A 29 17.78 -4.45 5.58
N ILE A 30 17.05 -4.68 6.66
CA ILE A 30 15.59 -4.66 6.71
C ILE A 30 15.16 -3.56 7.68
N ALA A 31 14.42 -2.56 7.15
CA ALA A 31 13.67 -1.65 7.99
C ALA A 31 12.41 -2.37 8.50
N TRP A 32 12.26 -2.43 9.82
CA TRP A 32 11.15 -3.09 10.50
C TRP A 32 10.17 -2.07 11.04
N SER A 33 8.92 -2.12 10.57
CA SER A 33 7.90 -1.18 11.02
C SER A 33 6.61 -1.89 11.37
N PRO A 34 6.26 -2.02 12.65
CA PRO A 34 5.03 -2.68 13.06
C PRO A 34 3.76 -1.87 12.75
N ASP A 35 3.86 -0.56 12.57
CA ASP A 35 2.72 0.35 12.50
C ASP A 35 2.92 1.59 11.61
N LEU A 36 4.00 1.66 10.84
CA LEU A 36 4.37 2.81 9.99
C LEU A 36 4.39 4.17 10.74
N GLY A 37 4.81 4.13 12.01
CA GLY A 37 4.95 5.35 12.81
C GLY A 37 3.69 5.79 13.52
N GLY A 38 2.83 4.84 13.89
CA GLY A 38 1.67 5.08 14.77
C GLY A 38 0.31 4.90 14.11
N LEU A 39 0.24 4.21 12.97
CA LEU A 39 -1.06 3.75 12.47
C LEU A 39 -1.65 2.71 13.44
N PRO A 40 -2.98 2.72 13.67
CA PRO A 40 -3.61 1.72 14.52
C PRO A 40 -3.48 0.33 13.88
N VAL A 41 -2.78 -0.57 14.57
CA VAL A 41 -2.63 -1.98 14.20
C VAL A 41 -3.01 -2.83 15.39
N ASP A 42 -3.86 -3.84 15.19
CA ASP A 42 -4.30 -4.76 16.22
C ASP A 42 -3.09 -5.48 16.84
N SER A 43 -3.07 -5.58 18.18
CA SER A 43 -1.94 -6.18 18.91
C SER A 43 -1.63 -7.61 18.48
N ARG A 44 -2.64 -8.38 18.07
CA ARG A 44 -2.46 -9.75 17.55
C ARG A 44 -1.62 -9.76 16.27
N VAL A 45 -1.73 -8.72 15.45
CA VAL A 45 -0.95 -8.58 14.21
C VAL A 45 0.49 -8.19 14.56
N THR A 46 0.68 -7.17 15.40
CA THR A 46 2.01 -6.72 15.79
C THR A 46 2.79 -7.77 16.56
N GLU A 47 2.13 -8.48 17.49
CA GLU A 47 2.74 -9.59 18.24
C GLU A 47 3.15 -10.76 17.33
N THR A 48 2.32 -11.06 16.31
CA THR A 48 2.63 -12.12 15.33
C THR A 48 3.83 -11.71 14.47
N LEU A 49 3.87 -10.47 14.05
CA LEU A 49 4.97 -9.92 13.25
C LEU A 49 6.28 -9.94 14.06
N GLU A 50 6.25 -9.46 15.29
CA GLU A 50 7.45 -9.37 16.14
C GLU A 50 8.10 -10.74 16.39
N LYS A 51 7.30 -11.79 16.54
CA LYS A 51 7.83 -13.16 16.66
C LYS A 51 8.57 -13.66 15.41
N GLN A 52 8.37 -13.02 14.27
CA GLN A 52 9.06 -13.39 13.02
C GLN A 52 10.37 -12.60 12.82
N ARG A 53 10.63 -11.58 13.61
CA ARG A 53 11.84 -10.77 13.50
C ARG A 53 13.12 -11.61 13.66
N GLU A 54 13.15 -12.48 14.66
CA GLU A 54 14.27 -13.37 14.94
C GLU A 54 14.62 -14.27 13.73
N VAL A 55 13.62 -14.69 12.94
CA VAL A 55 13.84 -15.50 11.74
C VAL A 55 14.74 -14.77 10.73
N PHE A 56 14.55 -13.47 10.54
CA PHE A 56 15.40 -12.69 9.64
C PHE A 56 16.81 -12.47 10.22
N GLU A 57 16.90 -12.27 11.52
CA GLU A 57 18.17 -12.13 12.23
C GLU A 57 18.98 -13.45 12.15
N ASP A 58 18.34 -14.61 12.33
CA ASP A 58 18.95 -15.94 12.18
C ASP A 58 19.45 -16.21 10.76
N LEU A 59 18.78 -15.66 9.75
CA LEU A 59 19.23 -15.71 8.36
C LEU A 59 20.41 -14.78 8.07
N GLY A 60 20.85 -13.99 9.08
CA GLY A 60 21.97 -13.07 8.99
C GLY A 60 21.62 -11.68 8.48
N CYS A 61 20.32 -11.34 8.39
CA CYS A 61 19.90 -9.99 8.07
C CYS A 61 20.16 -9.03 9.24
N ILE A 62 20.33 -7.76 8.92
CA ILE A 62 20.37 -6.66 9.87
C ILE A 62 18.98 -6.06 9.94
N VAL A 63 18.27 -6.24 11.06
CA VAL A 63 16.90 -5.77 11.23
C VAL A 63 16.91 -4.56 12.17
N GLU A 64 16.48 -3.41 11.66
CA GLU A 64 16.45 -2.13 12.38
C GLU A 64 15.05 -1.53 12.33
N GLU A 65 14.60 -0.92 13.42
CA GLU A 65 13.34 -0.20 13.42
C GLU A 65 13.43 1.04 12.53
N GLY A 66 12.44 1.22 11.65
CA GLY A 66 12.39 2.37 10.78
C GLY A 66 11.26 2.31 9.76
N PHE A 67 10.84 3.49 9.33
CA PHE A 67 9.84 3.66 8.28
C PHE A 67 10.08 4.99 7.56
N PRO A 68 9.74 5.09 6.25
CA PRO A 68 9.83 6.34 5.53
C PRO A 68 8.72 7.32 5.96
N ASP A 69 8.93 8.60 5.73
CA ASP A 69 7.89 9.61 5.93
C ASP A 69 6.76 9.44 4.91
N PHE A 70 5.60 8.95 5.38
CA PHE A 70 4.37 8.75 4.61
C PHE A 70 3.40 9.95 4.67
N THR A 71 3.86 11.13 5.04
CA THR A 71 3.04 12.35 4.98
C THR A 71 2.36 12.47 3.61
N ASP A 72 1.09 12.84 3.60
CA ASP A 72 0.19 12.95 2.44
C ASP A 72 -0.24 11.61 1.80
N ALA A 73 0.26 10.44 2.21
CA ALA A 73 -0.07 9.16 1.56
C ALA A 73 -1.57 8.88 1.51
N ASP A 74 -2.29 9.15 2.59
CA ASP A 74 -3.75 8.95 2.68
C ASP A 74 -4.51 9.87 1.71
N GLU A 75 -4.17 11.16 1.67
CA GLU A 75 -4.78 12.11 0.74
C GLU A 75 -4.52 11.72 -0.72
N ILE A 76 -3.26 11.37 -1.04
CA ILE A 76 -2.87 10.92 -2.37
C ILE A 76 -3.70 9.69 -2.76
N PHE A 77 -3.74 8.68 -1.90
CA PHE A 77 -4.48 7.44 -2.16
C PHE A 77 -5.97 7.69 -2.39
N LYS A 78 -6.62 8.45 -1.51
CA LYS A 78 -8.06 8.75 -1.62
C LYS A 78 -8.39 9.52 -2.90
N THR A 79 -7.57 10.50 -3.26
CA THR A 79 -7.76 11.30 -4.47
C THR A 79 -7.65 10.46 -5.74
N PHE A 80 -6.56 9.69 -5.87
CA PHE A 80 -6.37 8.83 -7.06
C PHE A 80 -7.38 7.69 -7.12
N ARG A 81 -7.77 7.13 -5.97
CA ARG A 81 -8.79 6.10 -5.89
C ARG A 81 -10.15 6.64 -6.38
N ALA A 82 -10.57 7.80 -5.89
CA ALA A 82 -11.83 8.42 -6.30
C ALA A 82 -11.83 8.72 -7.81
N TRP A 83 -10.76 9.34 -8.32
CA TRP A 83 -10.57 9.58 -9.75
C TRP A 83 -10.65 8.29 -10.58
N TYR A 84 -9.97 7.22 -10.13
CA TYR A 84 -9.98 5.94 -10.85
C TYR A 84 -11.36 5.28 -10.87
N PHE A 85 -12.10 5.36 -9.77
CA PHE A 85 -13.47 4.84 -9.70
C PHE A 85 -14.40 5.61 -10.64
N GLU A 86 -14.30 6.93 -10.68
CA GLU A 86 -15.02 7.75 -11.64
C GLU A 86 -14.69 7.32 -13.08
N LEU A 87 -13.44 7.35 -13.45
CA LEU A 87 -12.94 7.02 -14.80
C LEU A 87 -13.43 5.65 -15.29
N LYS A 88 -13.49 4.65 -14.42
CA LYS A 88 -13.79 3.27 -14.79
C LYS A 88 -15.26 2.90 -14.67
N LEU A 89 -15.97 3.48 -13.72
CA LEU A 89 -17.28 2.98 -13.31
C LEU A 89 -18.40 4.03 -13.40
N ALA A 90 -18.11 5.32 -13.59
CA ALA A 90 -19.15 6.36 -13.62
C ALA A 90 -20.19 6.11 -14.72
N SER A 91 -19.78 5.60 -15.88
CA SER A 91 -20.68 5.26 -16.97
C SER A 91 -21.69 4.15 -16.66
N LEU A 92 -21.39 3.32 -15.66
CA LEU A 92 -22.27 2.22 -15.23
C LEU A 92 -23.28 2.67 -14.17
N LEU A 93 -23.04 3.82 -13.53
CA LEU A 93 -23.84 4.29 -12.40
C LEU A 93 -25.34 4.49 -12.74
N PRO A 94 -25.73 5.08 -13.90
CA PRO A 94 -27.14 5.30 -14.21
C PRO A 94 -27.98 4.02 -14.32
N GLU A 95 -27.39 2.94 -14.84
CA GLU A 95 -28.12 1.69 -15.13
C GLU A 95 -27.96 0.63 -14.03
N HIS A 96 -26.89 0.74 -13.22
CA HIS A 96 -26.50 -0.34 -12.29
C HIS A 96 -26.34 0.11 -10.83
N ARG A 97 -26.77 1.33 -10.49
CA ARG A 97 -26.63 1.89 -9.13
C ARG A 97 -27.13 0.92 -8.05
N GLU A 98 -28.30 0.32 -8.25
CA GLU A 98 -28.92 -0.59 -7.28
C GLU A 98 -28.15 -1.90 -7.05
N LYS A 99 -27.23 -2.23 -7.97
CA LYS A 99 -26.38 -3.43 -7.89
C LYS A 99 -24.99 -3.15 -7.35
N MET A 100 -24.67 -1.88 -7.10
CA MET A 100 -23.38 -1.46 -6.59
C MET A 100 -23.41 -1.30 -5.08
N LYS A 101 -22.26 -1.64 -4.43
CA LYS A 101 -22.10 -1.34 -3.00
C LYS A 101 -22.02 0.17 -2.79
N GLU A 102 -22.56 0.65 -1.68
CA GLU A 102 -22.55 2.06 -1.31
C GLU A 102 -21.14 2.66 -1.30
N THR A 103 -20.14 1.89 -0.87
CA THR A 103 -18.72 2.31 -0.88
C THR A 103 -18.18 2.54 -2.29
N VAL A 104 -18.66 1.79 -3.29
CA VAL A 104 -18.31 1.97 -4.71
C VAL A 104 -18.95 3.26 -5.22
N ILE A 105 -20.25 3.43 -4.97
CA ILE A 105 -21.00 4.63 -5.34
C ILE A 105 -20.35 5.88 -4.75
N TRP A 106 -20.03 5.85 -3.46
CA TRP A 106 -19.35 6.95 -2.77
C TRP A 106 -18.02 7.34 -3.42
N ASN A 107 -17.19 6.35 -3.82
CA ASN A 107 -15.93 6.61 -4.51
C ASN A 107 -16.16 7.24 -5.90
N ILE A 108 -17.14 6.76 -6.66
CA ILE A 108 -17.50 7.35 -7.98
C ILE A 108 -17.94 8.81 -7.80
N GLU A 109 -18.87 9.06 -6.88
CA GLU A 109 -19.40 10.40 -6.63
C GLU A 109 -18.34 11.36 -6.08
N SER A 110 -17.39 10.86 -5.31
CA SER A 110 -16.23 11.62 -4.87
C SER A 110 -15.32 11.98 -6.05
N GLY A 111 -15.10 11.05 -6.97
CA GLY A 111 -14.33 11.28 -8.21
C GLY A 111 -14.98 12.32 -9.14
N ILE A 112 -16.29 12.27 -9.30
CA ILE A 112 -17.05 13.27 -10.11
C ILE A 112 -16.85 14.71 -9.59
N LYS A 113 -16.65 14.87 -8.28
CA LYS A 113 -16.44 16.18 -7.63
C LYS A 113 -15.01 16.71 -7.74
N LEU A 114 -14.05 15.85 -8.10
CA LEU A 114 -12.63 16.24 -8.18
C LEU A 114 -12.43 17.24 -9.34
N SER A 115 -11.69 18.30 -9.02
CA SER A 115 -11.21 19.24 -10.02
C SER A 115 -9.83 18.84 -10.57
N GLY A 116 -9.50 19.29 -11.78
CA GLY A 116 -8.18 19.12 -12.36
C GLY A 116 -7.05 19.65 -11.46
N PRO A 117 -7.18 20.86 -10.84
CA PRO A 117 -6.19 21.34 -9.88
C PRO A 117 -6.00 20.45 -8.64
N GLU A 118 -7.04 19.82 -8.11
CA GLU A 118 -6.91 18.88 -6.97
C GLU A 118 -6.12 17.64 -7.37
N LEU A 119 -6.45 17.05 -8.53
CA LEU A 119 -5.69 15.92 -9.05
C LEU A 119 -4.23 16.30 -9.33
N GLY A 120 -3.97 17.48 -9.88
CA GLY A 120 -2.62 17.98 -10.10
C GLY A 120 -1.82 18.16 -8.80
N ARG A 121 -2.43 18.66 -7.73
CA ARG A 121 -1.78 18.74 -6.41
C ARG A 121 -1.47 17.36 -5.83
N ALA A 122 -2.39 16.40 -5.97
CA ALA A 122 -2.14 15.03 -5.53
C ALA A 122 -0.98 14.38 -6.29
N GLU A 123 -0.80 14.69 -7.58
CA GLU A 123 0.33 14.22 -8.39
C GLU A 123 1.67 14.80 -7.89
N VAL A 124 1.71 16.09 -7.56
CA VAL A 124 2.90 16.74 -6.95
C VAL A 124 3.25 16.09 -5.62
N LYS A 125 2.25 15.88 -4.75
CA LYS A 125 2.43 15.20 -3.46
C LYS A 125 2.92 13.76 -3.64
N ARG A 126 2.38 13.03 -4.61
CA ARG A 126 2.81 11.67 -4.95
C ARG A 126 4.29 11.61 -5.34
N THR A 127 4.73 12.56 -6.14
CA THR A 127 6.13 12.68 -6.52
C THR A 127 7.02 12.98 -5.32
N ALA A 128 6.60 13.88 -4.44
CA ALA A 128 7.33 14.19 -3.20
C ALA A 128 7.42 12.95 -2.27
N LEU A 129 6.31 12.21 -2.10
CA LEU A 129 6.29 10.96 -1.35
C LEU A 129 7.25 9.93 -1.94
N PHE A 130 7.24 9.75 -3.27
CA PHE A 130 8.19 8.86 -3.94
C PHE A 130 9.64 9.21 -3.61
N HIS A 131 10.00 10.49 -3.61
CA HIS A 131 11.37 10.91 -3.28
C HIS A 131 11.71 10.64 -1.81
N ARG A 132 10.79 10.84 -0.86
CA ARG A 132 11.02 10.51 0.56
C ARG A 132 11.25 9.00 0.76
N VAL A 133 10.39 8.17 0.17
CA VAL A 133 10.55 6.71 0.23
C VAL A 133 11.85 6.26 -0.44
N ARG A 134 12.17 6.80 -1.63
CA ARG A 134 13.40 6.49 -2.34
C ARG A 134 14.64 6.87 -1.52
N GLU A 135 14.62 8.01 -0.84
CA GLU A 135 15.75 8.43 0.00
C GLU A 135 15.95 7.48 1.18
N PHE A 136 14.86 7.13 1.87
CA PHE A 136 14.88 6.15 2.96
C PHE A 136 15.41 4.78 2.49
N MET A 137 14.95 4.30 1.34
CA MET A 137 15.36 2.99 0.79
C MET A 137 16.80 2.95 0.24
N LYS A 138 17.59 4.03 0.36
CA LYS A 138 19.04 3.93 0.11
C LYS A 138 19.79 3.20 1.20
N ASP A 139 19.25 3.21 2.41
CA ASP A 139 19.86 2.60 3.59
C ASP A 139 19.35 1.18 3.85
N TYR A 140 18.30 0.74 3.16
CA TYR A 140 17.64 -0.55 3.38
C TYR A 140 17.37 -1.28 2.06
N ASP A 141 17.53 -2.61 2.10
CA ASP A 141 17.15 -3.48 0.97
C ASP A 141 15.64 -3.79 0.96
N PHE A 142 15.02 -3.85 2.14
CA PHE A 142 13.60 -4.16 2.32
C PHE A 142 12.97 -3.32 3.44
N LEU A 143 11.66 -3.11 3.32
CA LEU A 143 10.79 -2.61 4.38
C LEU A 143 9.80 -3.73 4.74
N ALA A 144 9.86 -4.21 5.97
CA ALA A 144 8.94 -5.19 6.52
C ALA A 144 7.86 -4.50 7.35
N LEU A 145 6.60 -4.77 7.04
CA LEU A 145 5.44 -4.17 7.71
C LEU A 145 4.23 -5.12 7.64
N PRO A 146 3.19 -4.92 8.49
CA PRO A 146 1.94 -5.67 8.39
C PRO A 146 1.25 -5.46 7.03
N VAL A 147 0.75 -6.53 6.45
CA VAL A 147 -0.07 -6.47 5.22
C VAL A 147 -1.45 -5.87 5.52
N SER A 148 -1.96 -6.08 6.74
CA SER A 148 -3.26 -5.60 7.20
C SER A 148 -3.16 -5.12 8.65
N GLN A 149 -3.94 -4.09 8.97
CA GLN A 149 -4.01 -3.56 10.33
C GLN A 149 -4.73 -4.49 11.32
N VAL A 150 -5.53 -5.43 10.81
CA VAL A 150 -6.32 -6.37 11.62
C VAL A 150 -6.22 -7.78 11.05
N PRO A 151 -6.38 -8.81 11.90
CA PRO A 151 -6.57 -10.18 11.41
C PRO A 151 -7.93 -10.33 10.70
N PRO A 152 -8.17 -11.44 9.99
CA PRO A 152 -9.48 -11.73 9.41
C PRO A 152 -10.61 -11.57 10.44
N PHE A 153 -11.69 -10.92 10.01
CA PHE A 153 -12.89 -10.69 10.83
C PHE A 153 -14.12 -11.33 10.15
N SER A 154 -15.26 -11.33 10.84
CA SER A 154 -16.49 -11.97 10.35
C SER A 154 -16.95 -11.38 9.01
N LEU A 155 -17.48 -12.24 8.13
CA LEU A 155 -18.13 -11.83 6.88
C LEU A 155 -19.39 -10.99 7.09
N GLU A 156 -20.00 -11.08 8.28
CA GLU A 156 -21.16 -10.26 8.69
C GLU A 156 -20.75 -8.80 8.97
N GLN A 157 -19.48 -8.55 9.16
CA GLN A 157 -18.92 -7.23 9.41
C GLN A 157 -18.40 -6.65 8.09
N GLU A 158 -18.98 -5.54 7.64
CA GLU A 158 -18.60 -4.93 6.36
C GLU A 158 -17.20 -4.29 6.41
N TYR A 159 -16.85 -3.66 7.52
CA TYR A 159 -15.53 -3.07 7.79
C TYR A 159 -15.25 -2.98 9.28
N VAL A 160 -13.99 -2.82 9.64
CA VAL A 160 -13.58 -2.64 11.03
C VAL A 160 -13.78 -1.18 11.43
N SER A 161 -14.61 -0.95 12.43
CA SER A 161 -14.96 0.40 12.91
C SER A 161 -14.07 0.90 14.04
N GLU A 162 -13.28 0.00 14.65
CA GLU A 162 -12.40 0.32 15.77
C GLU A 162 -11.19 -0.62 15.82
N ILE A 163 -10.01 -0.08 16.08
CA ILE A 163 -8.77 -0.84 16.33
C ILE A 163 -8.14 -0.29 17.61
N ASN A 164 -7.93 -1.13 18.63
CA ASN A 164 -7.34 -0.76 19.91
C ASN A 164 -8.00 0.47 20.57
N GLY A 165 -9.34 0.60 20.50
CA GLY A 165 -10.08 1.74 21.03
C GLY A 165 -10.08 2.98 20.14
N MET A 166 -9.41 2.96 19.00
CA MET A 166 -9.39 4.03 18.02
C MET A 166 -10.45 3.81 16.95
N LYS A 167 -11.33 4.78 16.73
CA LYS A 167 -12.32 4.73 15.63
C LYS A 167 -11.62 4.86 14.29
N MET A 168 -12.09 4.05 13.33
CA MET A 168 -11.57 3.97 11.98
C MET A 168 -12.49 4.69 10.99
#